data_7d5f471b85bf2d1c8cc81e58933c0fbc
#
_entry.id   7d5f471b85bf2d1c8cc81e58933c0fbc
#
_cell.length_a   1.000
_cell.length_b   1.000
_cell.length_c   1.000
_cell.angle_alpha   90.00
_cell.angle_beta   90.00
_cell.angle_gamma   90.00
#
_symmetry.space_group_name_H-M   'P 1'
#
loop_
_entity.id
_entity.type
_entity.pdbx_description
1 polymer ?
#
loop_
_entity_poly.entity_id
_entity_poly.type
_entity_poly.pdbx_seq_one_letter_code
_entity_poly.pdbx_strand_id
1 'polypeptide(L)'
;EVPKLFGKTALVTGANTGIGFHTARVLAERGAHVLLGCRDRQKANLAIQTILKTAPEAELDWVPLDLASLRSIGDAAETVQRKHSSLDLLINNAGVMVPPRTKTEDGFELQFGVNHLGHFALTGRLVPLMARQDGARIVNVSSLAHRGGVIDFDDLHADKHYSRMKRYQMSKLANLFHTRSLNQKLLEAGLPVRALASHPGGSNTELGRHLGLLRVLFLPLELLMNSASEGALPTLRAATD
;
A
#
# COMPACT_ATOMS: atom_id res chain seq x y z
N GLU A 1 -12.85 -15.93 -5.75
CA GLU A 1 -11.94 -16.01 -6.90
C GLU A 1 -11.81 -14.64 -7.54
N VAL A 2 -10.59 -14.16 -7.87
CA VAL A 2 -10.41 -12.85 -8.52
C VAL A 2 -10.98 -12.91 -9.95
N PRO A 3 -11.90 -12.01 -10.34
CA PRO A 3 -12.48 -12.01 -11.68
C PRO A 3 -11.46 -11.62 -12.76
N LYS A 4 -11.84 -11.69 -14.03
CA LYS A 4 -11.03 -11.14 -15.13
C LYS A 4 -11.06 -9.61 -15.06
N LEU A 5 -9.90 -8.98 -15.27
CA LEU A 5 -9.67 -7.55 -15.12
C LEU A 5 -9.14 -6.88 -16.40
N PHE A 6 -9.48 -7.44 -17.57
CA PHE A 6 -9.07 -6.86 -18.85
C PHE A 6 -9.56 -5.41 -18.98
N GLY A 7 -8.69 -4.54 -19.45
CA GLY A 7 -8.95 -3.11 -19.59
C GLY A 7 -8.96 -2.31 -18.28
N LYS A 8 -8.62 -2.96 -17.14
CA LYS A 8 -8.50 -2.31 -15.84
C LYS A 8 -7.06 -1.93 -15.55
N THR A 9 -6.84 -0.73 -15.00
CA THR A 9 -5.52 -0.25 -14.56
C THR A 9 -5.46 -0.23 -13.04
N ALA A 10 -4.39 -0.83 -12.49
CA ALA A 10 -4.14 -0.94 -11.05
C ALA A 10 -2.79 -0.34 -10.66
N LEU A 11 -2.74 0.57 -9.70
CA LEU A 11 -1.49 1.02 -9.07
C LEU A 11 -1.33 0.33 -7.72
N VAL A 12 -0.22 -0.40 -7.54
CA VAL A 12 0.10 -1.09 -6.28
C VAL A 12 1.37 -0.49 -5.67
N THR A 13 1.29 0.12 -4.49
CA THR A 13 2.45 0.65 -3.79
C THR A 13 3.22 -0.47 -3.08
N GLY A 14 4.56 -0.44 -3.12
CA GLY A 14 5.41 -1.48 -2.55
C GLY A 14 5.28 -2.83 -3.28
N ALA A 15 5.02 -2.81 -4.58
CA ALA A 15 4.74 -3.99 -5.39
C ALA A 15 5.96 -4.86 -5.72
N ASN A 16 7.14 -4.47 -5.28
CA ASN A 16 8.39 -5.18 -5.58
C ASN A 16 8.68 -6.37 -4.64
N THR A 17 7.93 -6.55 -3.55
CA THR A 17 8.15 -7.62 -2.57
C THR A 17 6.91 -7.92 -1.73
N GLY A 18 6.89 -9.08 -1.08
CA GLY A 18 5.87 -9.46 -0.10
C GLY A 18 4.43 -9.42 -0.62
N ILE A 19 3.52 -8.92 0.20
CA ILE A 19 2.07 -8.84 -0.10
C ILE A 19 1.82 -8.01 -1.36
N GLY A 20 2.51 -6.87 -1.51
CA GLY A 20 2.38 -6.00 -2.68
C GLY A 20 2.75 -6.71 -3.98
N PHE A 21 3.83 -7.50 -3.97
CA PHE A 21 4.23 -8.31 -5.12
C PHE A 21 3.17 -9.35 -5.49
N HIS A 22 2.67 -10.11 -4.50
CA HIS A 22 1.64 -11.13 -4.77
C HIS A 22 0.32 -10.50 -5.21
N THR A 23 -0.05 -9.34 -4.66
CA THR A 23 -1.22 -8.58 -5.11
C THR A 23 -1.04 -8.14 -6.57
N ALA A 24 0.08 -7.52 -6.92
CA ALA A 24 0.39 -7.11 -8.28
C ALA A 24 0.40 -8.28 -9.26
N ARG A 25 1.03 -9.40 -8.88
CA ARG A 25 1.08 -10.61 -9.68
C ARG A 25 -0.32 -11.14 -10.00
N VAL A 26 -1.17 -11.31 -8.99
CA VAL A 26 -2.53 -11.86 -9.21
C VAL A 26 -3.39 -10.92 -10.06
N LEU A 27 -3.32 -9.61 -9.85
CA LEU A 27 -4.04 -8.64 -10.69
C LEU A 27 -3.57 -8.72 -12.15
N ALA A 28 -2.26 -8.85 -12.37
CA ALA A 28 -1.67 -8.99 -13.71
C ALA A 28 -2.07 -10.32 -14.38
N GLU A 29 -2.02 -11.44 -13.66
CA GLU A 29 -2.49 -12.75 -14.12
C GLU A 29 -3.97 -12.76 -14.49
N ARG A 30 -4.75 -11.83 -13.95
CA ARG A 30 -6.18 -11.64 -14.29
C ARG A 30 -6.42 -10.63 -15.39
N GLY A 31 -5.37 -10.09 -16.02
CA GLY A 31 -5.42 -9.22 -17.18
C GLY A 31 -5.50 -7.73 -16.89
N ALA A 32 -5.25 -7.30 -15.64
CA ALA A 32 -5.09 -5.88 -15.35
C ALA A 32 -3.73 -5.36 -15.85
N HIS A 33 -3.70 -4.13 -16.35
CA HIS A 33 -2.46 -3.37 -16.49
C HIS A 33 -2.01 -2.92 -15.08
N VAL A 34 -0.86 -3.42 -14.61
CA VAL A 34 -0.42 -3.16 -13.24
C VAL A 34 0.78 -2.24 -13.19
N LEU A 35 0.62 -1.13 -12.48
CA LEU A 35 1.65 -0.13 -12.21
C LEU A 35 2.32 -0.46 -10.87
N LEU A 36 3.60 -0.85 -10.91
CA LEU A 36 4.39 -1.17 -9.72
C LEU A 36 4.98 0.12 -9.13
N GLY A 37 4.32 0.69 -8.11
CA GLY A 37 4.78 1.87 -7.39
C GLY A 37 5.84 1.52 -6.34
N CYS A 38 7.13 1.77 -6.62
CA CYS A 38 8.21 1.51 -5.68
C CYS A 38 9.48 2.32 -6.00
N ARG A 39 10.34 2.48 -4.99
CA ARG A 39 11.55 3.34 -5.07
C ARG A 39 12.66 2.77 -5.93
N ASP A 40 12.88 1.47 -5.79
CA ASP A 40 14.05 0.77 -6.33
C ASP A 40 13.72 0.19 -7.70
N ARG A 41 14.33 0.76 -8.75
CA ARG A 41 14.15 0.34 -10.14
C ARG A 41 14.60 -1.11 -10.38
N GLN A 42 15.71 -1.51 -9.76
CA GLN A 42 16.24 -2.86 -10.00
C GLN A 42 15.31 -3.91 -9.41
N LYS A 43 14.81 -3.67 -8.18
CA LYS A 43 13.81 -4.55 -7.55
C LYS A 43 12.49 -4.55 -8.29
N ALA A 44 12.05 -3.40 -8.84
CA ALA A 44 10.86 -3.32 -9.67
C ALA A 44 11.01 -4.18 -10.93
N ASN A 45 12.12 -4.04 -11.65
CA ASN A 45 12.40 -4.82 -12.84
C ASN A 45 12.45 -6.33 -12.56
N LEU A 46 13.07 -6.72 -11.45
CA LEU A 46 13.10 -8.13 -11.03
C LEU A 46 11.68 -8.66 -10.74
N ALA A 47 10.85 -7.87 -10.08
CA ALA A 47 9.45 -8.23 -9.82
C ALA A 47 8.66 -8.38 -11.14
N ILE A 48 8.79 -7.43 -12.06
CA ILE A 48 8.18 -7.48 -13.39
C ILE A 48 8.61 -8.75 -14.13
N GLN A 49 9.91 -9.01 -14.23
CA GLN A 49 10.44 -10.20 -14.89
C GLN A 49 9.92 -11.50 -14.23
N THR A 50 9.74 -11.49 -12.91
CA THR A 50 9.22 -12.65 -12.17
C THR A 50 7.75 -12.89 -12.49
N ILE A 51 6.94 -11.84 -12.59
CA ILE A 51 5.52 -11.95 -12.97
C ILE A 51 5.40 -12.44 -14.42
N LEU A 52 6.19 -11.90 -15.34
CA LEU A 52 6.17 -12.28 -16.76
C LEU A 52 6.52 -13.76 -17.00
N LYS A 53 7.22 -14.43 -16.08
CA LYS A 53 7.44 -15.90 -16.18
C LYS A 53 6.15 -16.71 -16.06
N THR A 54 5.17 -16.23 -15.30
CA THR A 54 3.87 -16.91 -15.09
C THR A 54 2.74 -16.28 -15.88
N ALA A 55 2.88 -15.04 -16.30
CA ALA A 55 1.93 -14.29 -17.10
C ALA A 55 2.66 -13.50 -18.21
N PRO A 56 3.11 -14.16 -19.31
CA PRO A 56 3.94 -13.53 -20.34
C PRO A 56 3.26 -12.33 -21.04
N GLU A 57 1.94 -12.36 -21.13
CA GLU A 57 1.13 -11.31 -21.80
C GLU A 57 0.69 -10.20 -20.84
N ALA A 58 1.17 -10.20 -19.58
CA ALA A 58 0.77 -9.19 -18.59
C ALA A 58 1.34 -7.81 -18.95
N GLU A 59 0.51 -6.79 -18.84
CA GLU A 59 0.90 -5.39 -18.98
C GLU A 59 1.39 -4.86 -17.63
N LEU A 60 2.68 -4.51 -17.56
CA LEU A 60 3.35 -4.13 -16.33
C LEU A 60 4.25 -2.91 -16.55
N ASP A 61 4.09 -1.88 -15.74
CA ASP A 61 4.95 -0.70 -15.74
C ASP A 61 5.51 -0.41 -14.35
N TRP A 62 6.70 0.15 -14.30
CA TRP A 62 7.27 0.70 -13.08
C TRP A 62 6.94 2.20 -12.96
N VAL A 63 6.45 2.60 -11.77
CA VAL A 63 6.25 3.99 -11.37
C VAL A 63 7.23 4.30 -10.24
N PRO A 64 8.23 5.18 -10.47
CA PRO A 64 9.12 5.64 -9.39
C PRO A 64 8.29 6.30 -8.29
N LEU A 65 8.32 5.74 -7.07
CA LEU A 65 7.52 6.24 -5.96
C LEU A 65 8.23 6.02 -4.63
N ASP A 66 8.64 7.13 -4.00
CA ASP A 66 9.05 7.15 -2.60
C ASP A 66 7.97 7.85 -1.76
N LEU A 67 7.30 7.07 -0.91
CA LEU A 67 6.28 7.58 0.01
C LEU A 67 6.86 8.41 1.17
N ALA A 68 8.19 8.47 1.30
CA ALA A 68 8.88 9.35 2.23
C ALA A 68 9.19 10.73 1.66
N SER A 69 8.71 11.05 0.44
CA SER A 69 8.93 12.33 -0.24
C SER A 69 7.65 12.80 -0.93
N LEU A 70 7.09 13.93 -0.49
CA LEU A 70 5.90 14.53 -1.10
C LEU A 70 6.16 14.93 -2.57
N ARG A 71 7.40 15.30 -2.89
CA ARG A 71 7.80 15.57 -4.27
C ARG A 71 7.72 14.31 -5.11
N SER A 72 8.32 13.21 -4.67
CA SER A 72 8.25 11.93 -5.40
C SER A 72 6.80 11.44 -5.59
N ILE A 73 5.94 11.66 -4.59
CA ILE A 73 4.51 11.35 -4.67
C ILE A 73 3.83 12.22 -5.75
N GLY A 74 4.15 13.51 -5.81
CA GLY A 74 3.67 14.42 -6.84
C GLY A 74 4.05 13.95 -8.23
N ASP A 75 5.35 13.71 -8.47
CA ASP A 75 5.90 13.25 -9.75
C ASP A 75 5.29 11.91 -10.21
N ALA A 76 5.10 10.99 -9.27
CA ALA A 76 4.45 9.70 -9.53
C ALA A 76 2.99 9.87 -9.96
N ALA A 77 2.22 10.68 -9.22
CA ALA A 77 0.82 10.95 -9.54
C ALA A 77 0.66 11.63 -10.91
N GLU A 78 1.48 12.64 -11.21
CA GLU A 78 1.50 13.30 -12.51
C GLU A 78 1.86 12.33 -13.65
N THR A 79 2.82 11.42 -13.39
CA THR A 79 3.20 10.41 -14.39
C THR A 79 2.03 9.47 -14.69
N VAL A 80 1.32 9.01 -13.68
CA VAL A 80 0.13 8.16 -13.85
C VAL A 80 -0.96 8.92 -14.60
N GLN A 81 -1.26 10.17 -14.21
CA GLN A 81 -2.29 11.00 -14.85
C GLN A 81 -2.00 11.32 -16.31
N ARG A 82 -0.73 11.48 -16.70
CA ARG A 82 -0.35 11.76 -18.09
C ARG A 82 -0.43 10.52 -19.00
N LYS A 83 -0.14 9.33 -18.43
CA LYS A 83 -0.04 8.09 -19.20
C LYS A 83 -1.35 7.32 -19.29
N HIS A 84 -2.26 7.54 -18.36
CA HIS A 84 -3.50 6.77 -18.23
C HIS A 84 -4.71 7.69 -18.21
N SER A 85 -5.75 7.31 -18.94
CA SER A 85 -7.04 8.04 -18.97
C SER A 85 -7.87 7.82 -17.73
N SER A 86 -7.62 6.72 -17.01
CA SER A 86 -8.33 6.30 -15.78
C SER A 86 -7.47 5.41 -14.90
N LEU A 87 -7.88 5.26 -13.65
CA LEU A 87 -7.29 4.33 -12.70
C LEU A 87 -8.43 3.60 -11.96
N ASP A 88 -8.50 2.29 -12.10
CA ASP A 88 -9.56 1.48 -11.50
C ASP A 88 -9.26 1.06 -10.06
N LEU A 89 -8.00 0.69 -9.80
CA LEU A 89 -7.59 0.17 -8.50
C LEU A 89 -6.35 0.93 -7.98
N LEU A 90 -6.45 1.47 -6.78
CA LEU A 90 -5.33 2.03 -6.03
C LEU A 90 -5.11 1.20 -4.76
N ILE A 91 -4.00 0.46 -4.70
CA ILE A 91 -3.66 -0.40 -3.57
C ILE A 91 -2.55 0.26 -2.76
N ASN A 92 -2.91 0.92 -1.68
CA ASN A 92 -2.03 1.55 -0.70
C ASN A 92 -1.46 0.50 0.25
N ASN A 93 -0.50 -0.30 -0.25
CA ASN A 93 0.05 -1.46 0.45
C ASN A 93 1.39 -1.19 1.12
N ALA A 94 2.25 -0.35 0.54
CA ALA A 94 3.59 -0.11 1.07
C ALA A 94 3.59 0.26 2.55
N GLY A 95 4.67 -0.07 3.24
CA GLY A 95 4.82 0.31 4.63
C GLY A 95 6.19 -0.04 5.21
N VAL A 96 6.48 0.60 6.32
CA VAL A 96 7.63 0.31 7.17
C VAL A 96 7.16 -0.05 8.57
N MET A 97 7.85 -0.97 9.23
CA MET A 97 7.50 -1.44 10.57
C MET A 97 8.70 -1.39 11.50
N VAL A 98 8.52 -0.77 12.64
CA VAL A 98 9.46 -0.68 13.78
C VAL A 98 10.91 -0.28 13.43
N PRO A 99 11.16 0.64 12.47
CA PRO A 99 12.49 1.14 12.19
C PRO A 99 13.03 1.93 13.39
N PRO A 100 14.35 2.23 13.42
CA PRO A 100 14.89 3.27 14.28
C PRO A 100 14.19 4.62 14.03
N ARG A 101 14.24 5.53 15.02
CA ARG A 101 13.69 6.88 14.85
C ARG A 101 14.33 7.56 13.64
N THR A 102 13.52 7.90 12.67
CA THR A 102 13.93 8.57 11.43
C THR A 102 12.77 9.43 10.94
N LYS A 103 13.06 10.48 10.20
CA LYS A 103 12.06 11.34 9.55
C LYS A 103 12.07 11.13 8.04
N THR A 104 10.96 11.43 7.40
CA THR A 104 10.84 11.54 5.94
C THR A 104 11.59 12.78 5.44
N GLU A 105 11.74 12.93 4.13
CA GLU A 105 12.32 14.12 3.48
C GLU A 105 11.58 15.40 3.92
N ASP A 106 10.26 15.30 4.14
CA ASP A 106 9.38 16.41 4.53
C ASP A 106 9.28 16.59 6.06
N GLY A 107 10.08 15.88 6.86
CA GLY A 107 10.16 16.05 8.31
C GLY A 107 9.14 15.26 9.14
N PHE A 108 8.31 14.41 8.54
CA PHE A 108 7.36 13.56 9.26
C PHE A 108 8.05 12.36 9.93
N GLU A 109 7.51 11.85 11.04
CA GLU A 109 7.95 10.55 11.58
C GLU A 109 7.78 9.48 10.51
N LEU A 110 8.80 8.63 10.32
CA LEU A 110 8.91 7.77 9.14
C LEU A 110 7.72 6.81 8.97
N GLN A 111 7.24 6.18 10.04
CA GLN A 111 6.13 5.22 9.92
C GLN A 111 4.81 5.94 9.64
N PHE A 112 4.54 7.04 10.34
CA PHE A 112 3.35 7.84 10.08
C PHE A 112 3.42 8.49 8.69
N GLY A 113 4.59 9.00 8.31
CA GLY A 113 4.84 9.59 7.00
C GLY A 113 4.61 8.62 5.85
N VAL A 114 5.30 7.48 5.86
CA VAL A 114 5.23 6.49 4.76
C VAL A 114 3.91 5.73 4.76
N ASN A 115 3.51 5.17 5.92
CA ASN A 115 2.36 4.26 5.97
C ASN A 115 1.03 4.99 5.80
N HIS A 116 0.95 6.26 6.20
CA HIS A 116 -0.28 7.04 6.21
C HIS A 116 -0.21 8.30 5.35
N LEU A 117 0.60 9.30 5.72
CA LEU A 117 0.58 10.61 5.05
C LEU A 117 0.95 10.54 3.56
N GLY A 118 1.93 9.69 3.21
CA GLY A 118 2.33 9.49 1.82
C GLY A 118 1.19 8.88 0.99
N HIS A 119 0.50 7.89 1.51
CA HIS A 119 -0.68 7.31 0.85
C HIS A 119 -1.86 8.29 0.82
N PHE A 120 -2.06 9.08 1.87
CA PHE A 120 -3.06 10.15 1.89
C PHE A 120 -2.81 11.15 0.74
N ALA A 121 -1.57 11.62 0.61
CA ALA A 121 -1.18 12.56 -0.44
C ALA A 121 -1.30 11.96 -1.84
N LEU A 122 -0.89 10.69 -2.04
CA LEU A 122 -1.02 9.98 -3.31
C LEU A 122 -2.49 9.81 -3.69
N THR A 123 -3.31 9.35 -2.74
CA THR A 123 -4.75 9.14 -2.94
C THR A 123 -5.45 10.43 -3.35
N GLY A 124 -5.22 11.54 -2.63
CA GLY A 124 -5.83 12.83 -2.95
C GLY A 124 -5.52 13.31 -4.37
N ARG A 125 -4.30 13.04 -4.85
CA ARG A 125 -3.90 13.38 -6.23
C ARG A 125 -4.53 12.47 -7.29
N LEU A 126 -4.81 11.20 -6.98
CA LEU A 126 -5.29 10.22 -7.95
C LEU A 126 -6.82 10.07 -7.97
N VAL A 127 -7.55 10.50 -6.94
CA VAL A 127 -9.03 10.46 -6.90
C VAL A 127 -9.68 11.07 -8.15
N PRO A 128 -9.23 12.23 -8.70
CA PRO A 128 -9.83 12.78 -9.93
C PRO A 128 -9.70 11.86 -11.14
N LEU A 129 -8.62 11.07 -11.23
CA LEU A 129 -8.42 10.10 -12.30
C LEU A 129 -9.31 8.86 -12.09
N MET A 130 -9.47 8.42 -10.83
CA MET A 130 -10.29 7.29 -10.44
C MET A 130 -11.79 7.57 -10.62
N ALA A 131 -12.21 8.80 -10.38
CA ALA A 131 -13.60 9.23 -10.54
C ALA A 131 -14.13 9.16 -11.98
N ARG A 132 -13.25 8.92 -12.96
CA ARG A 132 -13.61 8.71 -14.37
C ARG A 132 -14.10 7.29 -14.68
N GLN A 133 -14.04 6.38 -13.70
CA GLN A 133 -14.40 4.97 -13.85
C GLN A 133 -15.45 4.57 -12.83
N ASP A 134 -16.47 3.87 -13.29
CA ASP A 134 -17.46 3.26 -12.40
C ASP A 134 -16.84 2.09 -11.64
N GLY A 135 -17.08 2.06 -10.32
CA GLY A 135 -16.64 0.98 -9.46
C GLY A 135 -15.15 0.99 -9.13
N ALA A 136 -14.46 2.12 -9.32
CA ALA A 136 -13.05 2.26 -8.90
C ALA A 136 -12.91 2.09 -7.39
N ARG A 137 -11.77 1.48 -6.96
CA ARG A 137 -11.53 1.14 -5.55
C ARG A 137 -10.18 1.60 -5.06
N ILE A 138 -10.17 2.15 -3.85
CA ILE A 138 -8.98 2.47 -3.08
C ILE A 138 -8.91 1.49 -1.92
N VAL A 139 -7.85 0.68 -1.85
CA VAL A 139 -7.65 -0.29 -0.77
C VAL A 139 -6.47 0.15 0.09
N ASN A 140 -6.74 0.48 1.35
CA ASN A 140 -5.71 0.85 2.33
C ASN A 140 -5.34 -0.38 3.17
N VAL A 141 -4.08 -0.80 3.10
CA VAL A 141 -3.60 -1.95 3.88
C VAL A 141 -3.28 -1.51 5.31
N SER A 142 -4.09 -1.98 6.25
CA SER A 142 -3.92 -1.80 7.69
C SER A 142 -3.24 -3.03 8.33
N SER A 143 -3.39 -3.19 9.64
CA SER A 143 -2.87 -4.31 10.43
C SER A 143 -3.70 -4.50 11.68
N LEU A 144 -3.76 -5.70 12.23
CA LEU A 144 -4.34 -5.94 13.58
C LEU A 144 -3.67 -5.10 14.67
N ALA A 145 -2.45 -4.63 14.42
CA ALA A 145 -1.74 -3.72 15.32
C ALA A 145 -2.50 -2.41 15.58
N HIS A 146 -3.44 -2.01 14.70
CA HIS A 146 -4.28 -0.82 14.91
C HIS A 146 -5.05 -0.85 16.23
N ARG A 147 -5.38 -2.05 16.77
CA ARG A 147 -6.14 -2.21 18.03
C ARG A 147 -5.43 -1.60 19.24
N GLY A 148 -4.09 -1.56 19.22
CA GLY A 148 -3.29 -0.88 20.25
C GLY A 148 -2.89 0.55 19.87
N GLY A 149 -3.40 1.07 18.77
CA GLY A 149 -3.07 2.41 18.28
C GLY A 149 -3.84 3.51 19.01
N VAL A 150 -3.16 4.64 19.19
CA VAL A 150 -3.74 5.91 19.65
C VAL A 150 -3.18 7.00 18.76
N ILE A 151 -4.03 7.90 18.28
CA ILE A 151 -3.56 9.08 17.54
C ILE A 151 -3.15 10.14 18.56
N ASP A 152 -1.85 10.35 18.67
CA ASP A 152 -1.27 11.38 19.53
C ASP A 152 -1.16 12.69 18.75
N PHE A 153 -2.19 13.51 18.83
CA PHE A 153 -2.23 14.81 18.13
C PHE A 153 -1.21 15.82 18.66
N ASP A 154 -0.75 15.66 19.90
CA ASP A 154 0.23 16.57 20.53
C ASP A 154 1.67 16.18 20.18
N ASP A 155 1.89 15.02 19.57
CA ASP A 155 3.21 14.51 19.18
C ASP A 155 3.16 13.63 17.92
N LEU A 156 2.49 14.10 16.85
CA LEU A 156 2.34 13.33 15.60
C LEU A 156 3.67 12.87 14.99
N HIS A 157 4.73 13.67 15.17
CA HIS A 157 6.04 13.42 14.56
C HIS A 157 7.06 12.80 15.52
N ALA A 158 6.63 12.37 16.71
CA ALA A 158 7.48 11.75 17.72
C ALA A 158 8.67 12.64 18.15
N ASP A 159 8.43 13.93 18.27
CA ASP A 159 9.45 14.87 18.70
C ASP A 159 9.70 14.80 20.20
N LYS A 160 8.67 14.45 21.00
CA LYS A 160 8.74 14.26 22.44
C LYS A 160 9.15 12.83 22.81
N HIS A 161 8.44 11.82 22.27
CA HIS A 161 8.65 10.42 22.60
C HIS A 161 8.56 9.51 21.36
N TYR A 162 9.52 8.59 21.22
CA TYR A 162 9.53 7.60 20.16
C TYR A 162 9.44 6.18 20.69
N SER A 163 8.32 5.53 20.42
CA SER A 163 8.15 4.09 20.58
C SER A 163 7.85 3.47 19.23
N ARG A 164 8.75 2.62 18.74
CA ARG A 164 8.67 2.00 17.42
C ARG A 164 7.31 1.34 17.17
N MET A 165 6.84 0.54 18.13
CA MET A 165 5.58 -0.18 18.00
C MET A 165 4.37 0.75 18.09
N LYS A 166 4.36 1.72 19.03
CA LYS A 166 3.24 2.67 19.15
C LYS A 166 3.09 3.51 17.88
N ARG A 167 4.19 3.93 17.24
CA ARG A 167 4.14 4.68 15.97
C ARG A 167 3.62 3.83 14.81
N TYR A 168 4.01 2.55 14.76
CA TYR A 168 3.42 1.60 13.82
C TYR A 168 1.91 1.45 14.02
N GLN A 169 1.48 1.17 15.26
CA GLN A 169 0.08 1.03 15.65
C GLN A 169 -0.73 2.28 15.27
N MET A 170 -0.21 3.48 15.60
CA MET A 170 -0.80 4.78 15.24
C MET A 170 -0.99 4.91 13.73
N SER A 171 0.04 4.60 12.93
CA SER A 171 -0.03 4.70 11.47
C SER A 171 -1.09 3.77 10.87
N LYS A 172 -1.26 2.57 11.44
CA LYS A 172 -2.26 1.60 10.98
C LYS A 172 -3.69 1.93 11.43
N LEU A 173 -3.84 2.56 12.59
CA LEU A 173 -5.12 3.14 13.03
C LEU A 173 -5.52 4.34 12.15
N ALA A 174 -4.58 5.22 11.84
CA ALA A 174 -4.81 6.36 10.95
C ALA A 174 -5.31 5.92 9.56
N ASN A 175 -4.78 4.80 9.03
CA ASN A 175 -5.27 4.24 7.77
C ASN A 175 -6.75 3.82 7.83
N LEU A 176 -7.24 3.31 8.95
CA LEU A 176 -8.67 2.97 9.11
C LEU A 176 -9.55 4.23 9.18
N PHE A 177 -9.13 5.23 9.95
CA PHE A 177 -9.86 6.50 10.02
C PHE A 177 -9.90 7.20 8.66
N HIS A 178 -8.76 7.23 7.97
CA HIS A 178 -8.69 7.77 6.62
C HIS A 178 -9.64 7.03 5.67
N THR A 179 -9.63 5.70 5.68
CA THR A 179 -10.51 4.89 4.82
C THR A 179 -11.98 5.23 5.06
N ARG A 180 -12.40 5.27 6.31
CA ARG A 180 -13.78 5.58 6.69
C ARG A 180 -14.17 7.00 6.24
N SER A 181 -13.36 7.99 6.60
CA SER A 181 -13.63 9.40 6.25
C SER A 181 -13.60 9.62 4.74
N LEU A 182 -12.63 9.02 4.04
CA LEU A 182 -12.54 9.11 2.59
C LEU A 182 -13.77 8.50 1.92
N ASN A 183 -14.16 7.28 2.31
CA ASN A 183 -15.33 6.62 1.72
C ASN A 183 -16.61 7.44 1.92
N GLN A 184 -16.79 8.03 3.10
CA GLN A 184 -17.92 8.92 3.37
C GLN A 184 -17.89 10.13 2.45
N LYS A 185 -16.74 10.82 2.33
CA LYS A 185 -16.59 12.00 1.45
C LYS A 185 -16.81 11.69 -0.03
N LEU A 186 -16.34 10.53 -0.50
CA LEU A 186 -16.57 10.08 -1.88
C LEU A 186 -18.05 9.85 -2.14
N LEU A 187 -18.77 9.24 -1.19
CA LEU A 187 -20.23 9.04 -1.27
C LEU A 187 -20.99 10.37 -1.28
N GLU A 188 -20.68 11.27 -0.36
CA GLU A 188 -21.28 12.62 -0.26
C GLU A 188 -21.06 13.44 -1.54
N ALA A 189 -19.90 13.26 -2.19
CA ALA A 189 -19.57 13.91 -3.46
C ALA A 189 -20.21 13.20 -4.69
N GLY A 190 -20.93 12.10 -4.50
CA GLY A 190 -21.52 11.32 -5.60
C GLY A 190 -20.50 10.67 -6.53
N LEU A 191 -19.25 10.47 -6.08
CA LEU A 191 -18.20 9.89 -6.90
C LEU A 191 -18.32 8.35 -6.93
N PRO A 192 -18.14 7.70 -8.10
CA PRO A 192 -18.26 6.25 -8.26
C PRO A 192 -17.01 5.50 -7.77
N VAL A 193 -16.41 5.95 -6.69
CA VAL A 193 -15.18 5.42 -6.08
C VAL A 193 -15.47 4.94 -4.67
N ARG A 194 -14.93 3.79 -4.28
CA ARG A 194 -15.06 3.23 -2.93
C ARG A 194 -13.69 3.16 -2.25
N ALA A 195 -13.64 3.56 -0.98
CA ALA A 195 -12.46 3.35 -0.15
C ALA A 195 -12.71 2.21 0.84
N LEU A 196 -11.82 1.22 0.83
CA LEU A 196 -11.88 0.02 1.66
C LEU A 196 -10.57 -0.15 2.43
N ALA A 197 -10.65 -0.88 3.53
CA ALA A 197 -9.45 -1.30 4.28
C ALA A 197 -9.33 -2.81 4.26
N SER A 198 -8.10 -3.30 4.18
CA SER A 198 -7.78 -4.70 4.33
C SER A 198 -6.69 -4.89 5.40
N HIS A 199 -6.57 -6.09 5.95
CA HIS A 199 -5.40 -6.46 6.72
C HIS A 199 -4.97 -7.90 6.37
N PRO A 200 -3.65 -8.14 6.25
CA PRO A 200 -3.13 -9.40 5.73
C PRO A 200 -3.09 -10.55 6.75
N GLY A 201 -3.68 -10.36 7.93
CA GLY A 201 -3.45 -11.30 9.04
C GLY A 201 -2.03 -11.20 9.60
N GLY A 202 -1.55 -12.24 10.27
CA GLY A 202 -0.13 -12.41 10.61
C GLY A 202 0.59 -13.00 9.39
N SER A 203 1.21 -12.18 8.55
CA SER A 203 1.93 -12.65 7.37
C SER A 203 3.43 -12.45 7.51
N ASN A 204 4.20 -13.48 7.15
CA ASN A 204 5.65 -13.40 7.10
C ASN A 204 6.07 -12.56 5.88
N THR A 205 6.50 -11.30 6.13
CA THR A 205 6.91 -10.36 5.10
C THR A 205 8.23 -9.70 5.49
N GLU A 206 8.93 -9.08 4.53
CA GLU A 206 10.13 -8.28 4.80
C GLU A 206 9.89 -7.07 5.74
N LEU A 207 8.66 -6.81 6.15
CA LEU A 207 8.33 -5.79 7.17
C LEU A 207 9.07 -6.03 8.50
N GLY A 208 9.37 -7.29 8.85
CA GLY A 208 10.15 -7.67 10.04
C GLY A 208 11.67 -7.47 9.95
N ARG A 209 12.23 -6.94 8.84
CA ARG A 209 13.69 -6.78 8.66
C ARG A 209 14.39 -5.93 9.73
N HIS A 210 13.67 -5.08 10.46
CA HIS A 210 14.22 -4.25 11.53
C HIS A 210 14.15 -4.89 12.92
N LEU A 211 13.65 -6.12 13.04
CA LEU A 211 13.56 -6.85 14.32
C LEU A 211 14.92 -7.42 14.80
N GLY A 212 15.95 -7.48 13.91
CA GLY A 212 17.29 -7.93 14.28
C GLY A 212 17.28 -9.31 14.98
N LEU A 213 18.06 -9.45 16.06
CA LEU A 213 18.15 -10.69 16.87
C LEU A 213 16.81 -11.11 17.52
N LEU A 214 15.85 -10.20 17.70
CA LEU A 214 14.52 -10.53 18.21
C LEU A 214 13.75 -11.44 17.23
N ARG A 215 14.13 -11.49 15.96
CA ARG A 215 13.53 -12.42 14.98
C ARG A 215 13.68 -13.89 15.41
N VAL A 216 14.77 -14.24 16.08
CA VAL A 216 15.01 -15.62 16.56
C VAL A 216 13.97 -16.06 17.61
N LEU A 217 13.49 -15.14 18.45
CA LEU A 217 12.42 -15.40 19.44
C LEU A 217 11.05 -15.61 18.78
N PHE A 218 10.85 -15.12 17.54
CA PHE A 218 9.59 -15.25 16.80
C PHE A 218 9.60 -16.40 15.77
N LEU A 219 10.72 -17.13 15.61
CA LEU A 219 10.80 -18.27 14.69
C LEU A 219 9.66 -19.30 14.85
N PRO A 220 9.26 -19.71 16.06
CA PRO A 220 8.14 -20.66 16.21
C PRO A 220 6.80 -20.05 15.77
N LEU A 221 6.66 -18.72 15.87
CA LEU A 221 5.46 -18.00 15.44
C LEU A 221 5.42 -17.80 13.92
N GLU A 222 6.58 -17.73 13.26
CA GLU A 222 6.67 -17.65 11.79
C GLU A 222 6.06 -18.87 11.09
N LEU A 223 6.07 -20.04 11.73
CA LEU A 223 5.43 -21.28 11.24
C LEU A 223 3.89 -21.23 11.29
N LEU A 224 3.32 -20.34 12.11
CA LEU A 224 1.89 -20.10 12.22
C LEU A 224 1.43 -18.86 11.44
N MET A 225 2.36 -18.16 10.81
CA MET A 225 2.04 -16.96 10.01
C MET A 225 1.71 -17.37 8.58
N ASN A 226 0.71 -16.70 8.01
CA ASN A 226 0.35 -16.85 6.60
C ASN A 226 1.55 -16.51 5.70
N SER A 227 1.65 -17.20 4.58
CA SER A 227 2.57 -16.81 3.50
C SER A 227 2.21 -15.41 2.97
N ALA A 228 3.16 -14.73 2.32
CA ALA A 228 2.88 -13.44 1.71
C ALA A 228 1.79 -13.53 0.61
N SER A 229 1.65 -14.69 -0.04
CA SER A 229 0.58 -14.96 -1.02
C SER A 229 -0.79 -15.04 -0.36
N GLU A 230 -0.91 -15.73 0.78
CA GLU A 230 -2.16 -15.77 1.55
C GLU A 230 -2.49 -14.40 2.16
N GLY A 231 -1.46 -13.67 2.61
CA GLY A 231 -1.61 -12.29 3.09
C GLY A 231 -2.13 -11.31 2.04
N ALA A 232 -1.98 -11.61 0.75
CA ALA A 232 -2.53 -10.79 -0.33
C ALA A 232 -4.04 -11.00 -0.54
N LEU A 233 -4.61 -12.13 -0.13
CA LEU A 233 -6.01 -12.49 -0.40
C LEU A 233 -7.03 -11.46 0.12
N PRO A 234 -6.94 -10.94 1.37
CA PRO A 234 -7.87 -9.92 1.83
C PRO A 234 -7.80 -8.62 1.02
N THR A 235 -6.59 -8.25 0.55
CA THR A 235 -6.39 -7.07 -0.30
C THR A 235 -7.01 -7.28 -1.68
N LEU A 236 -6.79 -8.43 -2.29
CA LEU A 236 -7.40 -8.81 -3.57
C LEU A 236 -8.93 -8.84 -3.46
N ARG A 237 -9.47 -9.43 -2.40
CA ARG A 237 -10.91 -9.43 -2.15
C ARG A 237 -11.47 -8.01 -2.06
N ALA A 238 -10.87 -7.15 -1.25
CA ALA A 238 -11.29 -5.75 -1.14
C ALA A 238 -11.20 -5.00 -2.48
N ALA A 239 -10.25 -5.38 -3.34
CA ALA A 239 -10.05 -4.76 -4.65
C ALA A 239 -11.08 -5.23 -5.70
N THR A 240 -11.64 -6.43 -5.59
CA THR A 240 -12.34 -7.08 -6.74
C THR A 240 -13.74 -7.62 -6.44
N ASP A 241 -14.17 -7.77 -5.16
CA ASP A 241 -15.53 -8.24 -4.79
C ASP A 241 -16.55 -7.04 -4.73
#